data_969c5fd0ac7e0b7f8f81c0929d038721
#
_entry.id   969c5fd0ac7e0b7f8f81c0929d038721
#
_cell.length_a   1.000
_cell.length_b   1.000
_cell.length_c   1.000
_cell.angle_alpha   90.00
_cell.angle_beta   90.00
_cell.angle_gamma   90.00
#
_symmetry.space_group_name_H-M   'P 1'
#
loop_
_entity.id
_entity.type
_entity.pdbx_description
1 polymer ?
#
loop_
_entity_poly.entity_id
_entity_poly.type
_entity_poly.pdbx_seq_one_letter_code
_entity_poly.pdbx_strand_id
1 'polypeptide(L)'
;MRVLVGGLHHESDTFNPIITNSCDVRVIRGEELIETKREDSITGIIETLLSNNIEVVPTLIASAVPNGEWDPILYKTLKEEILETARKEKLDGICLALHGSMRIKDIGEAEGDLLESLRMIHPSIPIVTSLDMHGTISKRMLDNADAFVGYKTAPHIDERETGREAAKLLIHAL
;
A
#
# COMPACT_ATOMS: atom_id res chain seq x y z
N MET A 1 -11.85 12.65 -11.37
CA MET A 1 -11.73 11.82 -10.16
C MET A 1 -10.29 11.87 -9.70
N ARG A 2 -10.06 11.81 -8.39
CA ARG A 2 -8.76 11.93 -7.74
C ARG A 2 -8.53 10.73 -6.82
N VAL A 3 -7.48 9.98 -7.04
CA VAL A 3 -7.20 8.73 -6.32
C VAL A 3 -5.86 8.83 -5.60
N LEU A 4 -5.87 8.63 -4.29
CA LEU A 4 -4.64 8.53 -3.49
C LEU A 4 -3.94 7.19 -3.79
N VAL A 5 -2.63 7.27 -4.03
CA VAL A 5 -1.80 6.11 -4.33
C VAL A 5 -0.54 6.11 -3.46
N GLY A 6 -0.19 4.95 -2.94
CA GLY A 6 0.99 4.73 -2.12
C GLY A 6 1.01 3.36 -1.50
N GLY A 7 1.86 3.16 -0.49
CA GLY A 7 1.86 1.90 0.25
C GLY A 7 3.11 1.65 1.09
N LEU A 8 3.02 0.60 1.88
CA LEU A 8 4.09 0.03 2.68
C LEU A 8 4.20 -1.44 2.33
N HIS A 9 5.38 -1.88 1.88
CA HIS A 9 5.56 -3.22 1.31
C HIS A 9 6.74 -3.92 1.97
N HIS A 10 6.46 -4.88 2.83
CA HIS A 10 7.46 -5.67 3.52
C HIS A 10 6.92 -7.02 3.99
N GLU A 11 7.71 -8.05 3.89
CA GLU A 11 7.47 -9.35 4.48
C GLU A 11 8.27 -9.48 5.77
N SER A 12 7.59 -9.58 6.91
CA SER A 12 8.23 -9.66 8.22
C SER A 12 8.42 -11.10 8.68
N ASP A 13 9.67 -11.47 8.96
CA ASP A 13 10.02 -12.69 9.69
C ASP A 13 10.04 -12.40 11.19
N THR A 14 8.99 -12.83 11.90
CA THR A 14 8.86 -12.62 13.35
C THR A 14 9.79 -13.48 14.21
N PHE A 15 10.49 -14.45 13.62
CA PHE A 15 11.54 -15.22 14.28
C PHE A 15 12.92 -14.55 14.16
N ASN A 16 13.06 -13.58 13.26
CA ASN A 16 14.27 -12.79 13.13
C ASN A 16 14.30 -11.67 14.19
N PRO A 17 15.28 -11.65 15.11
CA PRO A 17 15.35 -10.60 16.13
C PRO A 17 15.86 -9.25 15.64
N ILE A 18 16.31 -9.16 14.39
CA ILE A 18 16.84 -7.93 13.79
C ILE A 18 15.68 -7.04 13.37
N ILE A 19 15.63 -5.83 13.92
CA ILE A 19 14.60 -4.85 13.57
C ILE A 19 14.94 -4.18 12.25
N THR A 20 13.98 -4.14 11.33
CA THR A 20 14.07 -3.38 10.08
C THR A 20 13.95 -1.88 10.41
N ASN A 21 14.96 -1.12 10.09
CA ASN A 21 15.06 0.30 10.43
C ASN A 21 15.25 1.17 9.17
N SER A 22 15.44 2.47 9.33
CA SER A 22 15.50 3.43 8.24
C SER A 22 16.64 3.19 7.23
N CYS A 23 17.71 2.50 7.62
CA CYS A 23 18.81 2.16 6.71
C CYS A 23 18.46 1.01 5.77
N ASP A 24 17.46 0.20 6.13
CA ASP A 24 17.04 -0.98 5.39
C ASP A 24 15.89 -0.67 4.40
N VAL A 25 15.26 0.50 4.55
CA VAL A 25 14.02 0.85 3.84
C VAL A 25 14.29 1.85 2.73
N ARG A 26 13.89 1.50 1.51
CA ARG A 26 13.82 2.44 0.39
C ARG A 26 12.47 3.12 0.36
N VAL A 27 12.47 4.46 0.28
CA VAL A 27 11.24 5.26 0.20
C VAL A 27 11.28 6.14 -1.05
N ILE A 28 10.22 6.08 -1.86
CA ILE A 28 10.00 6.95 -3.02
C ILE A 28 8.74 7.77 -2.72
N ARG A 29 8.77 9.08 -3.00
CA ARG A 29 7.70 10.01 -2.58
C ARG A 29 7.19 10.88 -3.71
N GLY A 30 5.94 11.30 -3.61
CA GLY A 30 5.35 12.33 -4.46
C GLY A 30 5.50 12.05 -5.95
N GLU A 31 5.88 13.06 -6.73
CA GLU A 31 6.02 12.94 -8.19
C GLU A 31 7.03 11.89 -8.62
N GLU A 32 8.10 11.67 -7.85
CA GLU A 32 9.07 10.59 -8.14
C GLU A 32 8.39 9.22 -8.23
N LEU A 33 7.32 9.00 -7.43
CA LEU A 33 6.55 7.76 -7.48
C LEU A 33 5.84 7.56 -8.83
N ILE A 34 5.37 8.64 -9.44
CA ILE A 34 4.72 8.62 -10.77
C ILE A 34 5.76 8.41 -11.88
N GLU A 35 6.91 9.05 -11.77
CA GLU A 35 7.96 9.02 -12.80
C GLU A 35 8.73 7.71 -12.83
N THR A 36 8.87 7.05 -11.68
CA THR A 36 9.66 5.81 -11.55
C THR A 36 8.90 4.61 -12.12
N LYS A 37 9.38 4.09 -13.26
CA LYS A 37 8.84 2.86 -13.84
C LYS A 37 9.52 1.63 -13.25
N ARG A 38 8.71 0.75 -12.67
CA ARG A 38 9.17 -0.50 -12.04
C ARG A 38 8.25 -1.66 -12.47
N GLU A 39 8.72 -2.88 -12.32
CA GLU A 39 7.90 -4.08 -12.52
C GLU A 39 7.23 -4.47 -11.19
N ASP A 40 6.41 -3.58 -10.63
CA ASP A 40 5.73 -3.77 -9.36
C ASP A 40 4.25 -3.30 -9.41
N SER A 41 3.50 -3.64 -8.38
CA SER A 41 2.07 -3.37 -8.34
C SER A 41 1.73 -1.88 -8.29
N ILE A 42 2.55 -1.04 -7.65
CA ILE A 42 2.30 0.41 -7.58
C ILE A 42 2.39 1.05 -8.97
N THR A 43 3.35 0.61 -9.80
CA THR A 43 3.46 1.07 -11.19
C THR A 43 2.23 0.66 -12.00
N GLY A 44 1.76 -0.57 -11.84
CA GLY A 44 0.54 -1.05 -12.50
C GLY A 44 -0.71 -0.24 -12.10
N ILE A 45 -0.83 0.12 -10.83
CA ILE A 45 -1.89 1.00 -10.31
C ILE A 45 -1.84 2.37 -11.02
N ILE A 46 -0.70 3.04 -10.95
CA ILE A 46 -0.51 4.40 -11.48
C ILE A 46 -0.80 4.46 -12.97
N GLU A 47 -0.23 3.56 -13.77
CA GLU A 47 -0.44 3.50 -15.21
C GLU A 47 -1.92 3.32 -15.57
N THR A 48 -2.61 2.46 -14.84
CA THR A 48 -4.04 2.19 -15.11
C THR A 48 -4.90 3.40 -14.79
N LEU A 49 -4.65 4.09 -13.68
CA LEU A 49 -5.38 5.31 -13.31
C LEU A 49 -5.15 6.42 -14.35
N LEU A 50 -3.90 6.69 -14.70
CA LEU A 50 -3.54 7.72 -15.68
C LEU A 50 -4.14 7.44 -17.07
N SER A 51 -4.10 6.18 -17.53
CA SER A 51 -4.67 5.80 -18.83
C SER A 51 -6.21 5.93 -18.89
N ASN A 52 -6.86 5.99 -17.73
CA ASN A 52 -8.29 6.24 -17.59
C ASN A 52 -8.64 7.71 -17.23
N ASN A 53 -7.70 8.65 -17.40
CA ASN A 53 -7.86 10.08 -17.09
C ASN A 53 -8.25 10.35 -15.63
N ILE A 54 -7.73 9.54 -14.71
CA ILE A 54 -7.89 9.72 -13.27
C ILE A 54 -6.62 10.39 -12.74
N GLU A 55 -6.78 11.47 -11.99
CA GLU A 55 -5.69 12.17 -11.33
C GLU A 55 -5.13 11.32 -10.19
N VAL A 56 -3.85 11.02 -10.25
CA VAL A 56 -3.13 10.32 -9.19
C VAL A 56 -2.66 11.34 -8.15
N VAL A 57 -3.01 11.11 -6.90
CA VAL A 57 -2.50 11.84 -5.74
C VAL A 57 -1.44 10.97 -5.07
N PRO A 58 -0.15 11.15 -5.42
CA PRO A 58 0.90 10.30 -4.91
C PRO A 58 1.25 10.62 -3.47
N THR A 59 1.48 9.59 -2.67
CA THR A 59 2.03 9.72 -1.31
C THR A 59 3.46 9.22 -1.28
N LEU A 60 3.67 8.01 -0.82
CA LEU A 60 4.95 7.31 -0.84
C LEU A 60 4.75 5.81 -1.07
N ILE A 61 5.79 5.16 -1.56
CA ILE A 61 5.99 3.72 -1.42
C ILE A 61 7.25 3.47 -0.60
N ALA A 62 7.12 2.72 0.48
CA ALA A 62 8.25 2.30 1.30
C ALA A 62 8.38 0.78 1.23
N SER A 63 9.58 0.30 0.91
CA SER A 63 9.83 -1.13 0.78
C SER A 63 11.18 -1.53 1.37
N ALA A 64 11.25 -2.74 1.92
CA ALA A 64 12.49 -3.38 2.35
C ALA A 64 12.49 -4.84 1.90
N VAL A 65 13.67 -5.44 1.81
CA VAL A 65 13.79 -6.89 1.64
C VAL A 65 13.24 -7.61 2.87
N PRO A 66 12.75 -8.86 2.75
CA PRO A 66 12.28 -9.64 3.89
C PRO A 66 13.29 -9.64 5.05
N ASN A 67 12.83 -9.26 6.25
CA ASN A 67 13.64 -9.13 7.47
C ASN A 67 12.72 -9.17 8.70
N GLY A 68 13.24 -8.89 9.90
CA GLY A 68 12.43 -8.82 11.11
C GLY A 68 11.41 -7.69 11.12
N GLU A 69 10.69 -7.57 12.21
CA GLU A 69 9.65 -6.54 12.37
C GLU A 69 10.21 -5.12 12.16
N TRP A 70 9.36 -4.21 11.68
CA TRP A 70 9.78 -2.81 11.50
C TRP A 70 9.85 -2.04 12.82
N ASP A 71 10.76 -1.06 12.83
CA ASP A 71 10.83 -0.06 13.89
C ASP A 71 9.51 0.74 13.98
N PRO A 72 8.90 0.85 15.18
CA PRO A 72 7.61 1.50 15.34
C PRO A 72 7.65 3.03 15.09
N ILE A 73 8.79 3.69 15.30
CA ILE A 73 8.92 5.13 15.05
C ILE A 73 8.97 5.38 13.54
N LEU A 74 9.77 4.57 12.81
CA LEU A 74 9.82 4.62 11.34
C LEU A 74 8.44 4.40 10.72
N TYR A 75 7.74 3.34 11.16
CA TYR A 75 6.40 3.05 10.67
C TYR A 75 5.44 4.22 10.91
N LYS A 76 5.37 4.74 12.14
CA LYS A 76 4.48 5.86 12.48
C LYS A 76 4.76 7.09 11.64
N THR A 77 6.04 7.38 11.37
CA THR A 77 6.44 8.51 10.52
C THR A 77 5.92 8.35 9.09
N LEU A 78 6.19 7.20 8.46
CA LEU A 78 5.77 6.95 7.07
C LEU A 78 4.25 6.82 6.94
N LYS A 79 3.59 6.18 7.90
CA LYS A 79 2.13 6.13 7.97
C LYS A 79 1.54 7.54 8.04
N GLU A 80 2.08 8.41 8.91
CA GLU A 80 1.56 9.77 9.06
C GLU A 80 1.73 10.61 7.79
N GLU A 81 2.82 10.44 7.02
CA GLU A 81 2.98 11.09 5.72
C GLU A 81 1.81 10.72 4.76
N ILE A 82 1.41 9.45 4.73
CA ILE A 82 0.26 8.99 3.93
C ILE A 82 -1.05 9.63 4.44
N LEU A 83 -1.26 9.59 5.76
CA LEU A 83 -2.49 10.10 6.38
C LEU A 83 -2.62 11.61 6.27
N GLU A 84 -1.51 12.35 6.34
CA GLU A 84 -1.51 13.80 6.11
C GLU A 84 -2.00 14.15 4.69
N THR A 85 -1.52 13.43 3.67
CA THR A 85 -1.99 13.61 2.30
C THR A 85 -3.48 13.28 2.19
N ALA A 86 -3.91 12.17 2.80
CA ALA A 86 -5.31 11.78 2.81
C ALA A 86 -6.23 12.84 3.47
N ARG A 87 -5.78 13.53 4.51
CA ARG A 87 -6.55 14.60 5.18
C ARG A 87 -6.59 15.90 4.38
N LYS A 88 -5.51 16.22 3.65
CA LYS A 88 -5.38 17.50 2.93
C LYS A 88 -6.08 17.48 1.58
N GLU A 89 -6.16 16.32 0.94
CA GLU A 89 -6.64 16.20 -0.43
C GLU A 89 -8.12 15.79 -0.48
N LYS A 90 -8.83 16.33 -1.47
CA LYS A 90 -10.17 15.85 -1.79
C LYS A 90 -10.03 14.62 -2.67
N LEU A 91 -10.43 13.48 -2.15
CA LEU A 91 -10.28 12.18 -2.79
C LEU A 91 -11.63 11.57 -3.16
N ASP A 92 -11.65 10.85 -4.29
CA ASP A 92 -12.77 10.03 -4.72
C ASP A 92 -12.53 8.53 -4.40
N GLY A 93 -11.26 8.11 -4.26
CA GLY A 93 -10.87 6.74 -3.91
C GLY A 93 -9.43 6.61 -3.45
N ILE A 94 -9.07 5.44 -2.93
CA ILE A 94 -7.72 5.09 -2.45
C ILE A 94 -7.32 3.75 -3.07
N CYS A 95 -6.11 3.69 -3.69
CA CYS A 95 -5.52 2.46 -4.20
C CYS A 95 -4.12 2.27 -3.64
N LEU A 96 -3.91 1.22 -2.84
CA LEU A 96 -2.63 1.00 -2.16
C LEU A 96 -1.92 -0.25 -2.67
N ALA A 97 -0.58 -0.21 -2.68
CA ALA A 97 0.26 -1.38 -2.85
C ALA A 97 0.82 -1.80 -1.50
N LEU A 98 0.29 -2.90 -0.95
CA LEU A 98 0.68 -3.45 0.35
C LEU A 98 1.23 -4.87 0.16
N HIS A 99 1.86 -5.43 1.19
CA HIS A 99 2.30 -6.82 1.16
C HIS A 99 1.24 -7.77 1.74
N GLY A 100 0.75 -7.49 2.91
CA GLY A 100 -0.20 -8.34 3.64
C GLY A 100 0.43 -9.17 4.76
N SER A 101 1.75 -9.06 4.99
CA SER A 101 2.45 -9.75 6.08
C SER A 101 3.43 -8.86 6.84
N MET A 102 3.22 -7.55 6.77
CA MET A 102 4.07 -6.58 7.45
C MET A 102 3.72 -6.48 8.94
N ARG A 103 4.71 -6.62 9.78
CA ARG A 103 4.57 -6.47 11.24
C ARG A 103 5.47 -5.38 11.78
N ILE A 104 4.95 -4.69 12.76
CA ILE A 104 5.62 -3.60 13.46
C ILE A 104 5.82 -4.01 14.91
N LYS A 105 7.03 -3.85 15.41
CA LYS A 105 7.34 -4.15 16.80
C LYS A 105 6.39 -3.40 17.75
N ASP A 106 5.84 -4.12 18.70
CA ASP A 106 4.93 -3.61 19.75
C ASP A 106 3.58 -3.05 19.24
N ILE A 107 3.33 -3.05 17.91
CA ILE A 107 2.06 -2.59 17.30
C ILE A 107 1.29 -3.77 16.70
N GLY A 108 1.99 -4.66 16.00
CA GLY A 108 1.39 -5.80 15.34
C GLY A 108 1.28 -5.64 13.82
N GLU A 109 0.15 -6.03 13.24
CA GLU A 109 -0.11 -6.02 11.80
C GLU A 109 -0.27 -4.58 11.29
N ALA A 110 0.54 -4.24 10.27
CA ALA A 110 0.65 -2.88 9.76
C ALA A 110 -0.46 -2.50 8.78
N GLU A 111 -0.86 -3.42 7.92
CA GLU A 111 -1.78 -3.17 6.83
C GLU A 111 -3.17 -2.77 7.35
N GLY A 112 -3.72 -3.53 8.28
CA GLY A 112 -5.00 -3.19 8.89
C GLY A 112 -4.93 -1.93 9.75
N ASP A 113 -3.79 -1.65 10.39
CA ASP A 113 -3.59 -0.41 11.13
C ASP A 113 -3.59 0.83 10.23
N LEU A 114 -2.99 0.74 9.04
CA LEU A 114 -3.03 1.80 8.03
C LEU A 114 -4.43 1.94 7.43
N LEU A 115 -5.05 0.84 7.02
CA LEU A 115 -6.38 0.83 6.40
C LEU A 115 -7.46 1.38 7.34
N GLU A 116 -7.45 0.99 8.62
CA GLU A 116 -8.37 1.53 9.63
C GLU A 116 -8.21 3.05 9.78
N SER A 117 -6.98 3.55 9.80
CA SER A 117 -6.72 4.99 9.90
C SER A 117 -7.21 5.76 8.67
N LEU A 118 -7.04 5.19 7.46
CA LEU A 118 -7.57 5.78 6.23
C LEU A 118 -9.10 5.74 6.19
N ARG A 119 -9.71 4.64 6.62
CA ARG A 119 -11.17 4.51 6.71
C ARG A 119 -11.78 5.49 7.71
N MET A 120 -11.10 5.78 8.82
CA MET A 120 -11.54 6.82 9.76
C MET A 120 -11.52 8.23 9.15
N ILE A 121 -10.56 8.53 8.28
CA ILE A 121 -10.50 9.82 7.56
C ILE A 121 -11.55 9.88 6.44
N HIS A 122 -11.73 8.78 5.72
CA HIS A 122 -12.62 8.65 4.57
C HIS A 122 -13.62 7.51 4.76
N PRO A 123 -14.71 7.72 5.47
CA PRO A 123 -15.65 6.63 5.83
C PRO A 123 -16.36 5.96 4.65
N SER A 124 -16.49 6.65 3.50
CA SER A 124 -17.37 6.23 2.41
C SER A 124 -16.73 6.07 1.03
N ILE A 125 -15.48 6.49 0.84
CA ILE A 125 -14.83 6.31 -0.46
C ILE A 125 -14.28 4.88 -0.62
N PRO A 126 -14.22 4.32 -1.83
CA PRO A 126 -13.68 2.99 -2.04
C PRO A 126 -12.17 2.94 -1.75
N ILE A 127 -11.75 1.90 -1.04
CA ILE A 127 -10.34 1.57 -0.74
C ILE A 127 -10.04 0.18 -1.29
N VAL A 128 -9.15 0.10 -2.27
CA VAL A 128 -8.70 -1.17 -2.88
C VAL A 128 -7.20 -1.32 -2.69
N THR A 129 -6.73 -2.54 -2.43
CA THR A 129 -5.30 -2.82 -2.30
C THR A 129 -4.84 -3.96 -3.17
N SER A 130 -3.61 -3.86 -3.69
CA SER A 130 -2.87 -5.04 -4.15
C SER A 130 -2.09 -5.64 -2.99
N LEU A 131 -1.96 -6.97 -2.98
CA LEU A 131 -1.24 -7.74 -1.96
C LEU A 131 -0.33 -8.77 -2.61
N ASP A 132 0.71 -9.16 -1.88
CA ASP A 132 1.48 -10.37 -2.17
C ASP A 132 0.63 -11.62 -1.86
N MET A 133 0.91 -12.74 -2.56
CA MET A 133 0.21 -14.02 -2.32
C MET A 133 0.52 -14.63 -0.95
N HIS A 134 1.62 -14.23 -0.29
CA HIS A 134 1.99 -14.64 1.07
C HIS A 134 1.32 -13.79 2.16
N GLY A 135 0.48 -12.85 1.76
CA GLY A 135 -0.27 -12.00 2.68
C GLY A 135 -1.32 -12.79 3.48
N THR A 136 -1.53 -12.38 4.72
CA THR A 136 -2.60 -12.88 5.59
C THR A 136 -3.63 -11.78 5.78
N ILE A 137 -4.80 -11.94 5.18
CA ILE A 137 -5.87 -10.96 5.29
C ILE A 137 -6.51 -11.08 6.67
N SER A 138 -6.27 -10.09 7.52
CA SER A 138 -6.82 -10.02 8.87
C SER A 138 -8.28 -9.50 8.86
N LYS A 139 -9.00 -9.73 9.97
CA LYS A 139 -10.32 -9.13 10.12
C LYS A 139 -10.26 -7.58 10.08
N ARG A 140 -9.19 -6.98 10.61
CA ARG A 140 -9.00 -5.53 10.60
C ARG A 140 -8.84 -5.01 9.16
N MET A 141 -8.15 -5.73 8.30
CA MET A 141 -8.06 -5.40 6.87
C MET A 141 -9.43 -5.49 6.20
N LEU A 142 -10.18 -6.60 6.41
CA LEU A 142 -11.49 -6.81 5.82
C LEU A 142 -12.53 -5.75 6.22
N ASP A 143 -12.46 -5.26 7.46
CA ASP A 143 -13.40 -4.27 7.96
C ASP A 143 -13.12 -2.86 7.38
N ASN A 144 -11.92 -2.62 6.82
CA ASN A 144 -11.45 -1.27 6.46
C ASN A 144 -11.06 -1.07 4.99
N ALA A 145 -11.09 -2.12 4.16
CA ALA A 145 -10.93 -2.01 2.71
C ALA A 145 -12.09 -2.72 2.00
N ASP A 146 -12.39 -2.27 0.78
CA ASP A 146 -13.52 -2.77 0.01
C ASP A 146 -13.13 -3.96 -0.87
N ALA A 147 -11.85 -4.05 -1.28
CA ALA A 147 -11.35 -5.17 -2.06
C ALA A 147 -9.83 -5.35 -1.97
N PHE A 148 -9.42 -6.60 -2.21
CA PHE A 148 -8.02 -7.03 -2.25
C PHE A 148 -7.75 -7.81 -3.52
N VAL A 149 -6.60 -7.55 -4.16
CA VAL A 149 -6.13 -8.29 -5.34
C VAL A 149 -4.74 -8.83 -5.04
N GLY A 150 -4.58 -10.15 -4.97
CA GLY A 150 -3.30 -10.81 -4.65
C GLY A 150 -2.53 -11.26 -5.88
N TYR A 151 -1.20 -11.36 -5.78
CA TYR A 151 -0.35 -12.06 -6.76
C TYR A 151 -0.80 -13.51 -6.89
N LYS A 152 -0.63 -14.07 -8.09
CA LYS A 152 -1.10 -15.43 -8.44
C LYS A 152 0.03 -16.38 -8.80
N THR A 153 1.28 -15.88 -8.90
CA THR A 153 2.43 -16.64 -9.39
C THR A 153 3.58 -16.71 -8.40
N ALA A 154 4.25 -17.85 -8.37
CA ALA A 154 5.53 -18.04 -7.69
C ALA A 154 6.52 -18.72 -8.68
N PRO A 155 7.63 -18.08 -9.08
CA PRO A 155 8.06 -16.73 -8.67
C PRO A 155 7.10 -15.63 -9.14
N HIS A 156 7.14 -14.46 -8.45
CA HIS A 156 6.29 -13.31 -8.78
C HIS A 156 6.69 -12.73 -10.13
N ILE A 157 5.80 -12.84 -11.12
CA ILE A 157 5.94 -12.27 -12.47
C ILE A 157 4.71 -11.46 -12.88
N ASP A 158 3.72 -11.39 -12.00
CA ASP A 158 2.41 -10.77 -12.22
C ASP A 158 2.13 -9.57 -11.29
N GLU A 159 3.15 -9.06 -10.58
CA GLU A 159 3.01 -7.93 -9.66
C GLU A 159 2.36 -6.71 -10.32
N ARG A 160 2.89 -6.30 -11.48
CA ARG A 160 2.38 -5.14 -12.22
C ARG A 160 0.96 -5.36 -12.74
N GLU A 161 0.62 -6.57 -13.19
CA GLU A 161 -0.76 -6.89 -13.62
C GLU A 161 -1.72 -6.92 -12.42
N THR A 162 -1.29 -7.42 -11.28
CA THR A 162 -2.08 -7.36 -10.03
C THR A 162 -2.40 -5.92 -9.64
N GLY A 163 -1.43 -5.00 -9.77
CA GLY A 163 -1.67 -3.58 -9.58
C GLY A 163 -2.70 -3.00 -10.57
N ARG A 164 -2.62 -3.39 -11.85
CA ARG A 164 -3.62 -3.00 -12.86
C ARG A 164 -5.00 -3.51 -12.52
N GLU A 165 -5.13 -4.77 -12.06
CA GLU A 165 -6.40 -5.34 -11.64
C GLU A 165 -6.99 -4.60 -10.44
N ALA A 166 -6.17 -4.24 -9.45
CA ALA A 166 -6.60 -3.45 -8.30
C ALA A 166 -7.14 -2.07 -8.72
N ALA A 167 -6.43 -1.38 -9.61
CA ALA A 167 -6.88 -0.09 -10.13
C ALA A 167 -8.18 -0.21 -10.95
N LYS A 168 -8.31 -1.23 -11.81
CA LYS A 168 -9.56 -1.49 -12.56
C LYS A 168 -10.75 -1.74 -11.63
N LEU A 169 -10.53 -2.49 -10.56
CA LEU A 169 -11.56 -2.75 -9.56
C LEU A 169 -11.98 -1.48 -8.83
N LEU A 170 -11.02 -0.63 -8.45
CA LEU A 170 -11.31 0.68 -7.88
C LEU A 170 -12.09 1.56 -8.86
N ILE A 171 -11.68 1.63 -10.14
CA ILE A 171 -12.38 2.42 -11.18
C ILE A 171 -13.82 1.98 -11.32
N HIS A 172 -14.09 0.67 -11.21
CA HIS A 172 -15.47 0.14 -11.28
C HIS A 172 -16.31 0.56 -10.06
N ALA A 173 -15.69 0.79 -8.92
CA ALA A 173 -16.36 1.21 -7.69
C ALA A 173 -16.60 2.75 -7.62
N LEU A 174 -15.85 3.54 -8.41
CA LEU A 174 -15.99 5.00 -8.53
C LEU A 174 -17.17 5.40 -9.44
#